data_a50cfa47fe042cd0ac0168c129101d7d
#
_entry.id   a50cfa47fe042cd0ac0168c129101d7d
#
_cell.length_a   1.000
_cell.length_b   1.000
_cell.length_c   1.000
_cell.angle_alpha   90.00
_cell.angle_beta   90.00
_cell.angle_gamma   90.00
#
_symmetry.space_group_name_H-M   'P 1'
#
loop_
_entity.id
_entity.type
_entity.pdbx_description
1 polymer ?
#
loop_
_entity_poly.entity_id
_entity_poly.type
_entity_poly.pdbx_seq_one_letter_code
_entity_poly.pdbx_strand_id
1 'polypeptide(L)'
;MTRIGQNPAKFVKEVAKPARITVAVLNYIPFLSGFYAEMDGVLKACLNSIYQTKLDEDFDVLVFDNGSCDEIKQYLLKEQAEGRIQYLFLSEKNLGKGGAWNMIFDGAPGEIIAYTDNDCLFTPDWLEKSVRILETYPDAGMVTARPFRTKEELYSATLAWADANPDVEHEQGDLIPFEVFREFDLSLGQSEEEIAAHYQETTDHRLTYKGVKAMVGASHWQFTAYKKRLAEFLPFRMDRPMGQVRQLDTRINEKGYLRLMTETPCAMNMSNTLDDSVKVAEKQETGKKSIAEIPVVKKVLLGLYNRIFHLYYDKR
;
A
#
# COMPACT_ATOMS: atom_id res chain seq x y z
N MET A 1 -50.38 -4.48 -6.93
CA MET A 1 -49.56 -5.68 -7.07
C MET A 1 -49.55 -6.45 -5.76
N THR A 2 -49.86 -7.72 -5.76
CA THR A 2 -49.90 -8.58 -4.55
C THR A 2 -48.58 -9.31 -4.41
N ARG A 3 -48.00 -9.32 -3.21
CA ARG A 3 -46.74 -10.03 -2.92
C ARG A 3 -46.95 -11.55 -3.06
N ILE A 4 -46.08 -12.24 -3.79
CA ILE A 4 -46.10 -13.70 -3.94
C ILE A 4 -45.11 -14.31 -2.95
N GLY A 5 -45.61 -15.11 -2.02
CA GLY A 5 -44.81 -15.89 -1.06
C GLY A 5 -44.15 -15.07 0.06
N GLN A 6 -43.38 -15.78 0.90
CA GLN A 6 -42.58 -15.16 1.97
C GLN A 6 -41.12 -15.00 1.50
N ASN A 7 -40.45 -13.95 2.00
CA ASN A 7 -39.02 -13.75 1.71
C ASN A 7 -38.20 -14.82 2.42
N PRO A 8 -37.45 -15.67 1.68
CA PRO A 8 -36.60 -16.72 2.26
C PRO A 8 -35.57 -16.21 3.28
N ALA A 9 -35.10 -14.96 3.12
CA ALA A 9 -34.15 -14.33 4.04
C ALA A 9 -34.64 -14.27 5.50
N LYS A 10 -35.98 -14.35 5.73
CA LYS A 10 -36.54 -14.43 7.09
C LYS A 10 -36.20 -15.74 7.82
N PHE A 11 -35.79 -16.75 7.10
CA PHE A 11 -35.49 -18.07 7.64
C PHE A 11 -33.97 -18.35 7.75
N VAL A 12 -33.14 -17.40 7.30
CA VAL A 12 -31.68 -17.45 7.52
C VAL A 12 -31.40 -17.25 9.00
N LYS A 13 -30.77 -18.26 9.63
CA LYS A 13 -30.46 -18.26 11.06
C LYS A 13 -29.09 -17.69 11.38
N GLU A 14 -28.17 -17.75 10.44
CA GLU A 14 -26.78 -17.33 10.61
C GLU A 14 -26.40 -16.36 9.47
N VAL A 15 -25.64 -15.33 9.84
CA VAL A 15 -25.05 -14.37 8.90
C VAL A 15 -23.53 -14.53 8.97
N ALA A 16 -22.88 -14.69 7.83
CA ALA A 16 -21.42 -14.70 7.77
C ALA A 16 -20.86 -13.39 8.34
N LYS A 17 -19.88 -13.51 9.23
CA LYS A 17 -19.16 -12.36 9.78
C LYS A 17 -17.92 -12.10 8.92
N PRO A 18 -17.56 -10.81 8.72
CA PRO A 18 -16.28 -10.49 8.09
C PRO A 18 -15.11 -10.94 8.96
N ALA A 19 -13.96 -11.16 8.35
CA ALA A 19 -12.72 -11.35 9.06
C ALA A 19 -12.34 -10.10 9.88
N ARG A 20 -11.57 -10.28 10.95
CA ARG A 20 -11.10 -9.16 11.79
C ARG A 20 -10.19 -8.20 11.02
N ILE A 21 -9.44 -8.73 10.06
CA ILE A 21 -8.49 -7.97 9.23
C ILE A 21 -9.04 -7.89 7.81
N THR A 22 -9.00 -6.69 7.23
CA THR A 22 -9.23 -6.48 5.80
C THR A 22 -7.95 -5.98 5.15
N VAL A 23 -7.39 -6.75 4.20
CA VAL A 23 -6.34 -6.26 3.31
C VAL A 23 -7.01 -5.49 2.17
N ALA A 24 -6.76 -4.19 2.12
CA ALA A 24 -7.44 -3.27 1.20
C ALA A 24 -6.48 -2.74 0.15
N VAL A 25 -6.74 -3.06 -1.12
CA VAL A 25 -5.92 -2.66 -2.27
C VAL A 25 -6.63 -1.54 -3.04
N LEU A 26 -5.94 -0.42 -3.25
CA LEU A 26 -6.38 0.63 -4.16
C LEU A 26 -5.78 0.39 -5.55
N ASN A 27 -6.63 0.22 -6.55
CA ASN A 27 -6.23 -0.01 -7.93
C ASN A 27 -6.68 1.13 -8.86
N TYR A 28 -5.78 1.56 -9.75
CA TYR A 28 -6.08 2.47 -10.85
C TYR A 28 -5.14 2.24 -12.03
N ILE A 29 -5.63 1.63 -13.10
CA ILE A 29 -4.91 1.35 -14.33
C ILE A 29 -5.82 1.74 -15.52
N PRO A 30 -5.79 3.02 -15.95
CA PRO A 30 -6.77 3.53 -16.92
C PRO A 30 -6.60 2.99 -18.33
N PHE A 31 -5.41 2.52 -18.69
CA PHE A 31 -5.07 1.92 -19.97
C PHE A 31 -3.75 1.15 -19.87
N LEU A 32 -3.49 0.20 -20.78
CA LEU A 32 -2.30 -0.66 -20.78
C LEU A 32 -1.26 -0.18 -21.80
N SER A 33 -0.76 1.06 -21.62
CA SER A 33 0.30 1.62 -22.48
C SER A 33 1.11 2.68 -21.73
N GLY A 34 2.29 3.07 -22.26
CA GLY A 34 3.15 4.07 -21.65
C GLY A 34 3.54 3.73 -20.22
N PHE A 35 3.24 4.59 -19.25
CA PHE A 35 3.49 4.36 -17.82
C PHE A 35 2.80 3.10 -17.29
N TYR A 36 1.62 2.77 -17.79
CA TYR A 36 0.79 1.65 -17.33
C TYR A 36 1.00 0.35 -18.14
N ALA A 37 1.99 0.29 -19.04
CA ALA A 37 2.17 -0.84 -19.97
C ALA A 37 2.38 -2.20 -19.26
N GLU A 38 3.05 -2.22 -18.10
CA GLU A 38 3.34 -3.43 -17.34
C GLU A 38 2.47 -3.55 -16.06
N MET A 39 1.57 -2.58 -15.80
CA MET A 39 0.81 -2.51 -14.56
C MET A 39 -0.21 -3.65 -14.38
N ASP A 40 -0.63 -4.31 -15.44
CA ASP A 40 -1.43 -5.55 -15.34
C ASP A 40 -0.63 -6.66 -14.64
N GLY A 41 0.63 -6.87 -15.03
CA GLY A 41 1.54 -7.81 -14.36
C GLY A 41 1.85 -7.39 -12.92
N VAL A 42 2.10 -6.10 -12.67
CA VAL A 42 2.37 -5.55 -11.33
C VAL A 42 1.19 -5.79 -10.40
N LEU A 43 -0.05 -5.51 -10.83
CA LEU A 43 -1.26 -5.78 -10.05
C LEU A 43 -1.40 -7.28 -9.72
N LYS A 44 -1.16 -8.17 -10.70
CA LYS A 44 -1.20 -9.61 -10.49
C LYS A 44 -0.15 -10.07 -9.48
N ALA A 45 1.08 -9.58 -9.57
CA ALA A 45 2.13 -9.88 -8.62
C ALA A 45 1.76 -9.39 -7.21
N CYS A 46 1.22 -8.18 -7.07
CA CYS A 46 0.72 -7.64 -5.81
C CYS A 46 -0.35 -8.58 -5.19
N LEU A 47 -1.42 -8.86 -5.92
CA LEU A 47 -2.51 -9.70 -5.43
C LEU A 47 -2.04 -11.13 -5.11
N ASN A 48 -1.20 -11.74 -5.95
CA ASN A 48 -0.63 -13.06 -5.69
C ASN A 48 0.20 -13.08 -4.41
N SER A 49 0.99 -12.04 -4.13
CA SER A 49 1.77 -11.96 -2.89
C SER A 49 0.86 -11.82 -1.66
N ILE A 50 -0.25 -11.09 -1.77
CA ILE A 50 -1.28 -11.01 -0.72
C ILE A 50 -1.92 -12.37 -0.47
N TYR A 51 -2.27 -13.12 -1.52
CA TYR A 51 -2.86 -14.48 -1.39
C TYR A 51 -1.91 -15.50 -0.75
N GLN A 52 -0.59 -15.25 -0.80
CA GLN A 52 0.43 -16.08 -0.17
C GLN A 52 0.73 -15.69 1.29
N THR A 53 0.04 -14.70 1.83
CA THR A 53 0.20 -14.24 3.21
C THR A 53 -0.08 -15.39 4.19
N LYS A 54 0.82 -15.57 5.15
CA LYS A 54 0.69 -16.52 6.25
C LYS A 54 0.30 -15.77 7.51
N LEU A 55 -0.83 -16.15 8.07
CA LEU A 55 -1.35 -15.60 9.32
C LEU A 55 -2.15 -16.71 10.01
N ASP A 56 -2.13 -16.75 11.35
CA ASP A 56 -2.87 -17.76 12.12
C ASP A 56 -4.39 -17.50 12.17
N GLU A 57 -4.85 -16.35 11.70
CA GLU A 57 -6.25 -15.99 11.57
C GLU A 57 -6.61 -15.66 10.10
N ASP A 58 -7.88 -15.80 9.74
CA ASP A 58 -8.40 -15.44 8.41
C ASP A 58 -8.40 -13.91 8.22
N PHE A 59 -8.22 -13.49 6.97
CA PHE A 59 -8.39 -12.10 6.54
C PHE A 59 -9.22 -12.02 5.26
N ASP A 60 -9.93 -10.92 5.08
CA ASP A 60 -10.65 -10.62 3.85
C ASP A 60 -9.81 -9.73 2.94
N VAL A 61 -9.93 -9.92 1.62
CA VAL A 61 -9.34 -9.03 0.61
C VAL A 61 -10.42 -8.13 0.04
N LEU A 62 -10.20 -6.83 0.13
CA LEU A 62 -11.00 -5.79 -0.50
C LEU A 62 -10.18 -5.12 -1.59
N VAL A 63 -10.73 -5.05 -2.82
CA VAL A 63 -10.13 -4.24 -3.89
C VAL A 63 -11.09 -3.10 -4.24
N PHE A 64 -10.58 -1.88 -4.22
CA PHE A 64 -11.25 -0.71 -4.77
C PHE A 64 -10.61 -0.34 -6.10
N ASP A 65 -11.34 -0.59 -7.19
CA ASP A 65 -10.97 -0.15 -8.52
C ASP A 65 -11.47 1.26 -8.79
N ASN A 66 -10.55 2.20 -8.96
CA ASN A 66 -10.81 3.62 -9.06
C ASN A 66 -11.00 4.11 -10.51
N GLY A 67 -11.64 3.29 -11.35
CA GLY A 67 -11.93 3.62 -12.75
C GLY A 67 -10.85 3.12 -13.72
N SER A 68 -10.42 1.88 -13.58
CA SER A 68 -9.50 1.23 -14.53
C SER A 68 -10.17 0.86 -15.85
N CYS A 69 -9.37 0.44 -16.83
CA CYS A 69 -9.84 -0.07 -18.11
C CYS A 69 -10.57 -1.42 -17.97
N ASP A 70 -11.29 -1.81 -19.03
CA ASP A 70 -12.15 -2.99 -18.99
C ASP A 70 -11.36 -4.30 -18.77
N GLU A 71 -10.16 -4.42 -19.32
CA GLU A 71 -9.30 -5.59 -19.15
C GLU A 71 -8.98 -5.84 -17.66
N ILE A 72 -8.67 -4.77 -16.92
CA ILE A 72 -8.40 -4.84 -15.49
C ILE A 72 -9.67 -5.15 -14.70
N LYS A 73 -10.79 -4.53 -15.02
CA LYS A 73 -12.08 -4.82 -14.38
C LYS A 73 -12.48 -6.28 -14.58
N GLN A 74 -12.29 -6.84 -15.78
CA GLN A 74 -12.59 -8.26 -16.06
C GLN A 74 -11.68 -9.20 -15.25
N TYR A 75 -10.39 -8.86 -15.12
CA TYR A 75 -9.48 -9.63 -14.27
C TYR A 75 -9.95 -9.62 -12.80
N LEU A 76 -10.27 -8.45 -12.25
CA LEU A 76 -10.73 -8.34 -10.85
C LEU A 76 -12.07 -9.08 -10.62
N LEU A 77 -13.00 -9.04 -11.57
CA LEU A 77 -14.26 -9.80 -11.52
C LEU A 77 -14.01 -11.31 -11.53
N LYS A 78 -13.02 -11.79 -12.29
CA LYS A 78 -12.59 -13.20 -12.28
C LYS A 78 -12.02 -13.58 -10.91
N GLU A 79 -11.11 -12.78 -10.34
CA GLU A 79 -10.54 -13.00 -9.01
C GLU A 79 -11.62 -13.09 -7.92
N GLN A 80 -12.65 -12.24 -8.02
CA GLN A 80 -13.80 -12.29 -7.11
C GLN A 80 -14.63 -13.55 -7.32
N ALA A 81 -14.92 -13.95 -8.56
CA ALA A 81 -15.67 -15.15 -8.87
C ALA A 81 -14.96 -16.45 -8.40
N GLU A 82 -13.62 -16.42 -8.35
CA GLU A 82 -12.79 -17.50 -7.81
C GLU A 82 -12.63 -17.45 -6.28
N GLY A 83 -13.26 -16.47 -5.61
CA GLY A 83 -13.28 -16.34 -4.16
C GLY A 83 -11.99 -15.75 -3.54
N ARG A 84 -11.07 -15.23 -4.36
CA ARG A 84 -9.83 -14.62 -3.88
C ARG A 84 -10.01 -13.17 -3.42
N ILE A 85 -11.03 -12.47 -3.92
CA ILE A 85 -11.44 -11.15 -3.48
C ILE A 85 -12.82 -11.27 -2.83
N GLN A 86 -12.96 -10.95 -1.55
CA GLN A 86 -14.22 -10.99 -0.83
C GLN A 86 -15.07 -9.74 -1.10
N TYR A 87 -14.44 -8.58 -1.24
CA TYR A 87 -15.12 -7.30 -1.48
C TYR A 87 -14.49 -6.60 -2.68
N LEU A 88 -15.26 -6.44 -3.77
CA LEU A 88 -14.83 -5.71 -4.97
C LEU A 88 -15.70 -4.49 -5.19
N PHE A 89 -15.10 -3.31 -5.15
CA PHE A 89 -15.74 -2.03 -5.44
C PHE A 89 -15.24 -1.53 -6.80
N LEU A 90 -16.12 -1.39 -7.76
CA LEU A 90 -15.81 -0.87 -9.09
C LEU A 90 -16.36 0.56 -9.22
N SER A 91 -15.48 1.53 -9.36
CA SER A 91 -15.88 2.92 -9.68
C SER A 91 -15.77 3.17 -11.18
N GLU A 92 -16.78 3.82 -11.75
CA GLU A 92 -16.72 4.29 -13.14
C GLU A 92 -15.87 5.55 -13.30
N LYS A 93 -15.51 6.21 -12.20
CA LYS A 93 -14.78 7.48 -12.20
C LYS A 93 -13.55 7.37 -11.28
N ASN A 94 -12.47 8.00 -11.71
CA ASN A 94 -11.33 8.23 -10.82
C ASN A 94 -11.69 9.30 -9.78
N LEU A 95 -11.84 8.88 -8.52
CA LEU A 95 -12.16 9.75 -7.37
C LEU A 95 -10.92 10.40 -6.76
N GLY A 96 -9.74 10.15 -7.34
CA GLY A 96 -8.46 10.45 -6.71
C GLY A 96 -8.20 9.54 -5.49
N LYS A 97 -6.99 9.59 -4.93
CA LYS A 97 -6.60 8.73 -3.80
C LYS A 97 -7.42 9.03 -2.55
N GLY A 98 -7.66 10.30 -2.24
CA GLY A 98 -8.49 10.70 -1.09
C GLY A 98 -9.93 10.22 -1.18
N GLY A 99 -10.55 10.31 -2.37
CA GLY A 99 -11.91 9.80 -2.59
C GLY A 99 -11.99 8.27 -2.47
N ALA A 100 -11.00 7.57 -3.01
CA ALA A 100 -10.90 6.11 -2.86
C ALA A 100 -10.72 5.71 -1.38
N TRP A 101 -9.88 6.43 -0.62
CA TRP A 101 -9.72 6.19 0.82
C TRP A 101 -11.00 6.40 1.62
N ASN A 102 -11.83 7.39 1.26
CA ASN A 102 -13.13 7.57 1.90
C ASN A 102 -13.99 6.31 1.75
N MET A 103 -13.99 5.71 0.55
CA MET A 103 -14.75 4.48 0.29
C MET A 103 -14.13 3.25 0.96
N ILE A 104 -12.81 3.12 0.91
CA ILE A 104 -12.09 1.98 1.48
C ILE A 104 -12.20 1.98 3.01
N PHE A 105 -11.86 3.09 3.68
CA PHE A 105 -11.74 3.11 5.15
C PHE A 105 -13.11 3.13 5.83
N ASP A 106 -14.13 3.65 5.19
CA ASP A 106 -15.51 3.54 5.68
C ASP A 106 -16.10 2.17 5.38
N GLY A 107 -15.91 1.65 4.17
CA GLY A 107 -16.52 0.41 3.68
C GLY A 107 -15.82 -0.89 4.09
N ALA A 108 -14.52 -0.89 4.41
CA ALA A 108 -13.80 -2.09 4.85
C ALA A 108 -14.43 -2.66 6.12
N PRO A 109 -14.81 -3.95 6.15
CA PRO A 109 -15.57 -4.49 7.27
C PRO A 109 -14.73 -4.85 8.49
N GLY A 110 -13.42 -5.10 8.34
CA GLY A 110 -12.53 -5.52 9.41
C GLY A 110 -12.26 -4.42 10.46
N GLU A 111 -11.86 -4.83 11.65
CA GLU A 111 -11.40 -3.93 12.73
C GLU A 111 -10.03 -3.33 12.43
N ILE A 112 -9.19 -4.10 11.71
CA ILE A 112 -7.87 -3.72 11.23
C ILE A 112 -7.94 -3.62 9.70
N ILE A 113 -7.40 -2.53 9.17
CA ILE A 113 -7.23 -2.32 7.73
C ILE A 113 -5.73 -2.36 7.42
N ALA A 114 -5.33 -3.31 6.59
CA ALA A 114 -4.01 -3.37 5.99
C ALA A 114 -4.10 -2.83 4.56
N TYR A 115 -3.88 -1.52 4.43
CA TYR A 115 -3.99 -0.80 3.17
C TYR A 115 -2.71 -0.93 2.33
N THR A 116 -2.87 -1.01 1.01
CA THR A 116 -1.76 -0.93 0.06
C THR A 116 -2.18 -0.32 -1.28
N ASP A 117 -1.24 0.34 -1.95
CA ASP A 117 -1.33 0.62 -3.38
C ASP A 117 -1.14 -0.70 -4.16
N ASN A 118 -1.52 -0.75 -5.44
CA ASN A 118 -1.50 -1.96 -6.27
C ASN A 118 -0.14 -2.37 -6.81
N ASP A 119 0.93 -1.67 -6.42
CA ASP A 119 2.31 -1.86 -6.85
C ASP A 119 3.25 -2.37 -5.76
N CYS A 120 2.68 -2.97 -4.71
CA CYS A 120 3.44 -3.54 -3.60
C CYS A 120 3.57 -5.07 -3.72
N LEU A 121 4.76 -5.58 -3.48
CA LEU A 121 5.06 -7.01 -3.36
C LEU A 121 5.36 -7.36 -1.90
N PHE A 122 4.74 -8.42 -1.38
CA PHE A 122 4.82 -8.79 0.02
C PHE A 122 5.53 -10.12 0.26
N THR A 123 6.31 -10.22 1.36
CA THR A 123 6.74 -11.50 1.91
C THR A 123 5.58 -12.17 2.67
N PRO A 124 5.58 -13.50 2.80
CA PRO A 124 4.44 -14.19 3.43
C PRO A 124 4.12 -13.76 4.88
N ASP A 125 5.07 -13.23 5.61
CA ASP A 125 4.98 -12.87 7.05
C ASP A 125 4.71 -11.37 7.32
N TRP A 126 4.49 -10.60 6.26
CA TRP A 126 4.35 -9.14 6.36
C TRP A 126 3.20 -8.68 7.28
N LEU A 127 2.06 -9.37 7.15
CA LEU A 127 0.83 -8.99 7.87
C LEU A 127 0.93 -9.36 9.35
N GLU A 128 1.45 -10.56 9.66
CA GLU A 128 1.71 -11.00 11.03
C GLU A 128 2.62 -10.01 11.78
N LYS A 129 3.76 -9.63 11.16
CA LYS A 129 4.70 -8.66 11.75
C LYS A 129 4.06 -7.29 11.95
N SER A 130 3.28 -6.82 10.97
CA SER A 130 2.60 -5.52 11.06
C SER A 130 1.54 -5.49 12.15
N VAL A 131 0.71 -6.52 12.24
CA VAL A 131 -0.33 -6.65 13.28
C VAL A 131 0.31 -6.78 14.65
N ARG A 132 1.37 -7.57 14.82
CA ARG A 132 2.09 -7.70 16.08
C ARG A 132 2.61 -6.35 16.59
N ILE A 133 3.17 -5.51 15.74
CA ILE A 133 3.60 -4.15 16.12
C ILE A 133 2.38 -3.31 16.49
N LEU A 134 1.34 -3.30 15.65
CA LEU A 134 0.11 -2.53 15.87
C LEU A 134 -0.55 -2.83 17.21
N GLU A 135 -0.56 -4.10 17.62
CA GLU A 135 -1.18 -4.55 18.88
C GLU A 135 -0.29 -4.36 20.10
N THR A 136 1.03 -4.36 19.92
CA THR A 136 1.97 -4.23 21.04
C THR A 136 2.14 -2.77 21.46
N TYR A 137 2.27 -1.86 20.50
CA TYR A 137 2.54 -0.45 20.78
C TYR A 137 1.22 0.30 21.06
N PRO A 138 1.09 0.96 22.21
CA PRO A 138 -0.11 1.73 22.50
C PRO A 138 -0.22 2.89 21.53
N ASP A 139 -1.45 3.23 21.18
CA ASP A 139 -1.75 4.33 20.25
C ASP A 139 -1.03 4.27 18.89
N ALA A 140 -0.62 3.06 18.45
CA ALA A 140 -0.14 2.87 17.10
C ALA A 140 -1.19 3.36 16.09
N GLY A 141 -0.83 4.38 15.32
CA GLY A 141 -1.71 4.97 14.30
C GLY A 141 -1.49 4.35 12.93
N MET A 142 -0.26 3.91 12.66
CA MET A 142 0.13 3.38 11.36
C MET A 142 1.39 2.51 11.47
N VAL A 143 1.37 1.34 10.84
CA VAL A 143 2.53 0.44 10.74
C VAL A 143 2.78 0.09 9.29
N THR A 144 3.93 0.48 8.73
CA THR A 144 4.35 0.11 7.38
C THR A 144 5.23 -1.15 7.40
N ALA A 145 4.99 -2.08 6.49
CA ALA A 145 5.68 -3.37 6.42
C ALA A 145 7.10 -3.30 5.81
N ARG A 146 7.73 -2.14 5.86
CA ARG A 146 9.10 -1.91 5.36
C ARG A 146 9.74 -0.76 6.09
N PRO A 147 11.02 -0.87 6.50
CA PRO A 147 11.78 0.27 7.00
C PRO A 147 12.26 1.13 5.82
N PHE A 148 12.16 2.44 6.00
CA PHE A 148 12.68 3.48 5.11
C PHE A 148 12.82 4.79 5.89
N ARG A 149 13.54 5.76 5.35
CA ARG A 149 13.71 7.07 5.99
C ARG A 149 12.64 8.05 5.55
N THR A 150 12.10 8.81 6.50
CA THR A 150 11.14 9.88 6.26
C THR A 150 11.48 11.08 7.15
N LYS A 151 10.82 12.19 6.94
CA LYS A 151 11.11 13.42 7.69
C LYS A 151 10.69 13.28 9.15
N GLU A 152 11.55 13.72 10.06
CA GLU A 152 11.33 13.68 11.51
C GLU A 152 10.04 14.39 11.93
N GLU A 153 9.68 15.49 11.26
CA GLU A 153 8.42 16.20 11.48
C GLU A 153 7.16 15.31 11.37
N LEU A 154 7.26 14.18 10.68
CA LEU A 154 6.15 13.25 10.49
C LEU A 154 6.08 12.16 11.57
N TYR A 155 7.10 11.98 12.42
CA TYR A 155 7.14 10.99 13.48
C TYR A 155 7.61 11.53 14.84
N SER A 156 7.66 12.84 14.99
CA SER A 156 8.07 13.51 16.25
C SER A 156 7.26 13.06 17.47
N ALA A 157 5.97 12.77 17.30
CA ALA A 157 5.13 12.24 18.38
C ALA A 157 5.59 10.84 18.83
N THR A 158 6.09 10.01 17.92
CA THR A 158 6.63 8.69 18.24
C THR A 158 7.89 8.79 19.08
N LEU A 159 8.80 9.72 18.74
CA LEU A 159 10.01 9.96 19.52
C LEU A 159 9.67 10.54 20.91
N ALA A 160 8.78 11.52 20.96
CA ALA A 160 8.33 12.10 22.24
C ALA A 160 7.69 11.05 23.17
N TRP A 161 6.91 10.11 22.61
CA TRP A 161 6.36 8.99 23.36
C TRP A 161 7.47 8.05 23.86
N ALA A 162 8.45 7.73 23.04
CA ALA A 162 9.58 6.88 23.41
C ALA A 162 10.39 7.50 24.56
N ASP A 163 10.72 8.80 24.46
CA ASP A 163 11.48 9.54 25.48
C ASP A 163 10.74 9.63 26.82
N ALA A 164 9.40 9.69 26.77
CA ALA A 164 8.57 9.76 27.97
C ALA A 164 8.28 8.39 28.62
N ASN A 165 8.61 7.28 27.95
CA ASN A 165 8.26 5.93 28.41
C ASN A 165 9.52 5.15 28.82
N PRO A 166 9.78 4.93 30.10
CA PRO A 166 10.98 4.23 30.59
C PRO A 166 11.03 2.75 30.22
N ASP A 167 9.93 2.15 29.80
CA ASP A 167 9.87 0.74 29.36
C ASP A 167 10.25 0.56 27.88
N VAL A 168 10.60 1.65 27.19
CA VAL A 168 11.03 1.65 25.78
C VAL A 168 12.54 1.74 25.69
N GLU A 169 13.15 0.76 25.05
CA GLU A 169 14.55 0.90 24.60
C GLU A 169 14.54 1.67 23.26
N HIS A 170 15.32 2.74 23.18
CA HIS A 170 15.46 3.56 21.98
C HIS A 170 16.91 3.52 21.51
N GLU A 171 17.09 3.14 20.25
CA GLU A 171 18.37 3.10 19.56
C GLU A 171 18.33 4.01 18.34
N GLN A 172 19.39 4.81 18.13
CA GLN A 172 19.55 5.69 16.99
C GLN A 172 20.85 5.39 16.26
N GLY A 173 20.84 5.39 14.92
CA GLY A 173 22.01 5.17 14.09
C GLY A 173 21.66 4.76 12.67
N ASP A 174 22.63 4.22 11.94
CA ASP A 174 22.42 3.61 10.62
C ASP A 174 21.94 2.17 10.77
N LEU A 175 20.66 2.02 11.11
CA LEU A 175 20.06 0.72 11.46
C LEU A 175 19.43 0.04 10.24
N ILE A 176 19.01 0.81 9.22
CA ILE A 176 18.54 0.30 7.94
C ILE A 176 19.77 0.07 7.05
N PRO A 177 20.05 -1.18 6.59
CA PRO A 177 21.15 -1.43 5.67
C PRO A 177 21.04 -0.57 4.40
N PHE A 178 22.16 -0.02 3.93
CA PHE A 178 22.19 0.87 2.76
C PHE A 178 21.48 0.26 1.54
N GLU A 179 21.64 -1.04 1.29
CA GLU A 179 20.99 -1.72 0.15
C GLU A 179 19.45 -1.71 0.25
N VAL A 180 18.90 -1.86 1.48
CA VAL A 180 17.46 -1.80 1.73
C VAL A 180 16.92 -0.39 1.52
N PHE A 181 17.67 0.61 1.98
CA PHE A 181 17.36 2.02 1.79
C PHE A 181 17.41 2.39 0.29
N ARG A 182 18.53 2.04 -0.37
CA ARG A 182 18.77 2.31 -1.79
C ARG A 182 17.69 1.70 -2.70
N GLU A 183 17.33 0.44 -2.48
CA GLU A 183 16.30 -0.25 -3.25
C GLU A 183 14.97 0.52 -3.24
N PHE A 184 14.56 1.02 -2.07
CA PHE A 184 13.32 1.76 -1.93
C PHE A 184 13.38 3.13 -2.63
N ASP A 185 14.44 3.90 -2.41
CA ASP A 185 14.59 5.22 -3.01
C ASP A 185 14.77 5.16 -4.54
N LEU A 186 15.41 4.10 -5.07
CA LEU A 186 15.43 3.82 -6.51
C LEU A 186 14.02 3.57 -7.07
N SER A 187 13.16 2.86 -6.33
CA SER A 187 11.78 2.61 -6.76
C SER A 187 10.94 3.88 -6.84
N LEU A 188 11.36 4.93 -6.12
CA LEU A 188 10.77 6.28 -6.17
C LEU A 188 11.36 7.15 -7.30
N GLY A 189 12.35 6.64 -8.04
CA GLY A 189 12.97 7.31 -9.17
C GLY A 189 14.12 8.27 -8.80
N GLN A 190 14.67 8.17 -7.57
CA GLN A 190 15.83 8.97 -7.15
C GLN A 190 17.12 8.48 -7.83
N SER A 191 18.09 9.38 -8.01
CA SER A 191 19.43 9.04 -8.52
C SER A 191 20.32 8.45 -7.42
N GLU A 192 21.37 7.72 -7.81
CA GLU A 192 22.35 7.14 -6.88
C GLU A 192 23.04 8.22 -6.02
N GLU A 193 23.31 9.40 -6.60
CA GLU A 193 23.94 10.51 -5.88
C GLU A 193 22.98 11.09 -4.82
N GLU A 194 21.71 11.27 -5.15
CA GLU A 194 20.68 11.74 -4.21
C GLU A 194 20.49 10.73 -3.06
N ILE A 195 20.46 9.45 -3.38
CA ILE A 195 20.30 8.35 -2.41
C ILE A 195 21.51 8.33 -1.44
N ALA A 196 22.74 8.41 -1.96
CA ALA A 196 23.92 8.39 -1.13
C ALA A 196 23.99 9.62 -0.19
N ALA A 197 23.65 10.82 -0.70
CA ALA A 197 23.59 12.02 0.11
C ALA A 197 22.51 11.92 1.20
N HIS A 198 21.30 11.50 0.85
CA HIS A 198 20.19 11.32 1.79
C HIS A 198 20.53 10.32 2.90
N TYR A 199 21.20 9.21 2.57
CA TYR A 199 21.64 8.22 3.56
C TYR A 199 22.64 8.78 4.56
N GLN A 200 23.58 9.64 4.11
CA GLN A 200 24.59 10.26 4.97
C GLN A 200 24.05 11.38 5.86
N GLU A 201 23.00 12.08 5.41
CA GLU A 201 22.42 13.23 6.11
C GLU A 201 21.37 12.83 7.16
N THR A 202 20.88 11.58 7.13
CA THR A 202 19.78 11.14 7.99
C THR A 202 20.17 9.89 8.78
N THR A 203 19.47 9.62 9.88
CA THR A 203 19.65 8.44 10.72
C THR A 203 18.31 7.77 10.98
N ASP A 204 18.38 6.53 11.47
CA ASP A 204 17.21 5.73 11.81
C ASP A 204 17.00 5.71 13.32
N HIS A 205 15.75 5.47 13.73
CA HIS A 205 15.38 5.19 15.10
C HIS A 205 14.70 3.83 15.17
N ARG A 206 15.09 3.01 16.15
CA ARG A 206 14.48 1.73 16.47
C ARG A 206 14.03 1.72 17.91
N LEU A 207 12.81 1.28 18.15
CA LEU A 207 12.25 1.12 19.46
C LEU A 207 12.08 -0.37 19.77
N THR A 208 12.32 -0.75 21.05
CA THR A 208 11.95 -2.06 21.57
C THR A 208 10.97 -1.84 22.72
N TYR A 209 9.74 -2.32 22.58
CA TYR A 209 8.72 -2.23 23.61
C TYR A 209 8.09 -3.60 23.82
N LYS A 210 8.05 -4.08 25.09
CA LYS A 210 7.56 -5.42 25.43
C LYS A 210 8.17 -6.55 24.58
N GLY A 211 9.45 -6.41 24.23
CA GLY A 211 10.17 -7.38 23.43
C GLY A 211 9.86 -7.36 21.92
N VAL A 212 9.04 -6.41 21.45
CA VAL A 212 8.77 -6.22 20.03
C VAL A 212 9.55 -5.03 19.50
N LYS A 213 10.37 -5.25 18.48
CA LYS A 213 11.14 -4.22 17.80
C LYS A 213 10.33 -3.59 16.68
N ALA A 214 10.44 -2.27 16.52
CA ALA A 214 9.87 -1.52 15.43
C ALA A 214 10.79 -0.36 15.05
N MET A 215 10.94 -0.07 13.75
CA MET A 215 11.56 1.15 13.27
C MET A 215 10.57 2.31 13.38
N VAL A 216 11.07 3.52 13.58
CA VAL A 216 10.25 4.74 13.68
C VAL A 216 10.03 5.31 12.29
N GLY A 217 8.78 5.60 11.96
CA GLY A 217 8.33 6.09 10.67
C GLY A 217 7.15 5.29 10.15
N ALA A 218 6.53 5.75 9.12
CA ALA A 218 5.50 5.04 8.35
C ALA A 218 5.13 5.87 7.14
N SER A 219 4.43 5.32 6.17
CA SER A 219 3.94 6.07 5.03
C SER A 219 2.61 5.55 4.49
N HIS A 220 1.93 6.43 3.79
CA HIS A 220 0.59 6.26 3.24
C HIS A 220 0.48 5.34 2.01
N TRP A 221 1.60 4.86 1.43
CA TRP A 221 1.56 3.96 0.28
C TRP A 221 1.21 2.51 0.66
N GLN A 222 1.62 2.10 1.87
CA GLN A 222 1.28 0.82 2.48
C GLN A 222 1.29 0.97 4.01
N PHE A 223 0.24 0.53 4.68
CA PHE A 223 0.20 0.54 6.14
C PHE A 223 -0.90 -0.36 6.71
N THR A 224 -0.72 -0.77 7.96
CA THR A 224 -1.70 -1.47 8.78
C THR A 224 -2.12 -0.56 9.94
N ALA A 225 -3.42 -0.40 10.15
CA ALA A 225 -3.97 0.49 11.18
C ALA A 225 -5.33 -0.02 11.68
N TYR A 226 -5.73 0.38 12.88
CA TYR A 226 -7.09 0.17 13.33
C TYR A 226 -8.08 1.04 12.55
N LYS A 227 -9.15 0.45 12.04
CA LYS A 227 -10.23 1.17 11.33
C LYS A 227 -10.75 2.36 12.14
N LYS A 228 -10.95 2.18 13.47
CA LYS A 228 -11.41 3.25 14.35
C LYS A 228 -10.49 4.48 14.37
N ARG A 229 -9.16 4.30 14.18
CA ARG A 229 -8.21 5.40 14.09
C ARG A 229 -8.30 6.11 12.74
N LEU A 230 -8.43 5.34 11.65
CA LEU A 230 -8.59 5.91 10.30
C LEU A 230 -9.90 6.70 10.16
N ALA A 231 -10.97 6.25 10.82
CA ALA A 231 -12.26 6.93 10.82
C ALA A 231 -12.20 8.36 11.39
N GLU A 232 -11.24 8.66 12.28
CA GLU A 232 -11.04 10.01 12.84
C GLU A 232 -10.57 11.03 11.78
N PHE A 233 -10.05 10.56 10.65
CA PHE A 233 -9.51 11.40 9.57
C PHE A 233 -10.46 11.56 8.40
N LEU A 234 -11.58 10.83 8.39
CA LEU A 234 -12.61 10.90 7.34
C LEU A 234 -13.51 12.15 7.49
N PRO A 235 -14.01 12.71 6.39
CA PRO A 235 -13.63 12.39 5.02
C PRO A 235 -12.35 13.12 4.57
N PHE A 236 -11.58 12.50 3.67
CA PHE A 236 -10.52 13.18 2.94
C PHE A 236 -11.12 14.06 1.83
N ARG A 237 -10.49 15.20 1.55
CA ARG A 237 -10.89 16.06 0.44
C ARG A 237 -10.58 15.37 -0.90
N MET A 238 -11.42 15.63 -1.91
CA MET A 238 -11.33 15.05 -3.26
C MET A 238 -10.98 16.10 -4.31
N ASP A 239 -10.23 17.12 -3.94
CA ASP A 239 -9.91 18.28 -4.76
C ASP A 239 -8.70 18.06 -5.69
N ARG A 240 -7.90 17.02 -5.44
CA ARG A 240 -6.70 16.70 -6.23
C ARG A 240 -6.49 15.18 -6.33
N PRO A 241 -5.95 14.67 -7.46
CA PRO A 241 -5.71 13.23 -7.63
C PRO A 241 -4.81 12.62 -6.55
N MET A 242 -3.75 13.31 -6.13
CA MET A 242 -2.75 12.84 -5.15
C MET A 242 -2.56 13.80 -3.97
N GLY A 243 -3.34 14.90 -3.87
CA GLY A 243 -3.03 16.04 -3.01
C GLY A 243 -3.22 15.83 -1.51
N GLN A 244 -3.87 14.76 -1.08
CA GLN A 244 -4.28 14.58 0.32
C GLN A 244 -3.50 13.50 1.09
N VAL A 245 -2.65 12.75 0.42
CA VAL A 245 -2.00 11.57 1.01
C VAL A 245 -1.04 11.92 2.15
N ARG A 246 -0.23 12.96 1.99
CA ARG A 246 0.67 13.46 3.06
C ARG A 246 -0.10 14.02 4.26
N GLN A 247 -1.34 14.45 4.07
CA GLN A 247 -2.16 14.93 5.18
C GLN A 247 -2.50 13.83 6.19
N LEU A 248 -2.64 12.58 5.74
CA LEU A 248 -2.82 11.47 6.67
C LEU A 248 -1.58 11.31 7.55
N ASP A 249 -0.38 11.31 6.95
CA ASP A 249 0.88 11.20 7.68
C ASP A 249 1.03 12.30 8.73
N THR A 250 0.80 13.56 8.33
CA THR A 250 0.87 14.72 9.21
C THR A 250 -0.16 14.64 10.33
N ARG A 251 -1.43 14.36 9.99
CA ARG A 251 -2.53 14.33 10.97
C ARG A 251 -2.40 13.20 11.99
N ILE A 252 -1.85 12.04 11.60
CA ILE A 252 -1.56 10.95 12.53
C ILE A 252 -0.53 11.42 13.56
N ASN A 253 0.56 12.07 13.12
CA ASN A 253 1.58 12.62 14.02
C ASN A 253 1.03 13.72 14.92
N GLU A 254 0.28 14.68 14.37
CA GLU A 254 -0.35 15.79 15.12
C GLU A 254 -1.33 15.30 16.21
N LYS A 255 -1.97 14.15 15.98
CA LYS A 255 -2.84 13.49 16.98
C LYS A 255 -2.07 12.76 18.07
N GLY A 256 -0.74 12.68 17.98
CA GLY A 256 0.10 11.94 18.92
C GLY A 256 0.10 10.43 18.72
N TYR A 257 -0.40 9.93 17.58
CA TYR A 257 -0.35 8.51 17.26
C TYR A 257 1.02 8.09 16.76
N LEU A 258 1.45 6.89 17.17
CA LEU A 258 2.75 6.35 16.80
C LEU A 258 2.77 5.92 15.32
N ARG A 259 3.86 6.22 14.67
CA ARG A 259 4.16 5.80 13.31
C ARG A 259 5.36 4.87 13.33
N LEU A 260 5.14 3.63 12.95
CA LEU A 260 6.06 2.54 13.13
C LEU A 260 6.24 1.75 11.84
N MET A 261 7.33 1.00 11.75
CA MET A 261 7.63 0.14 10.62
C MET A 261 8.18 -1.20 11.11
N THR A 262 8.09 -2.22 10.28
CA THR A 262 8.80 -3.49 10.54
C THR A 262 10.31 -3.27 10.54
N GLU A 263 11.04 -4.07 11.32
CA GLU A 263 12.51 -3.99 11.41
C GLU A 263 13.17 -4.44 10.10
N THR A 264 12.55 -5.38 9.40
CA THR A 264 13.03 -5.91 8.11
C THR A 264 12.05 -5.59 7.00
N PRO A 265 12.51 -5.46 5.73
CA PRO A 265 11.61 -5.22 4.61
C PRO A 265 10.71 -6.45 4.35
N CYS A 266 9.41 -6.27 4.53
CA CYS A 266 8.37 -7.26 4.25
C CYS A 266 7.45 -6.81 3.10
N ALA A 267 7.62 -5.58 2.63
CA ALA A 267 6.98 -5.02 1.46
C ALA A 267 8.02 -4.35 0.56
N MET A 268 7.85 -4.50 -0.75
CA MET A 268 8.67 -3.85 -1.78
C MET A 268 7.76 -3.05 -2.70
N ASN A 269 8.16 -1.82 -3.06
CA ASN A 269 7.48 -1.05 -4.08
C ASN A 269 8.02 -1.46 -5.46
N MET A 270 7.17 -2.05 -6.28
CA MET A 270 7.50 -2.46 -7.65
C MET A 270 7.44 -1.30 -8.66
N SER A 271 6.91 -0.14 -8.24
CA SER A 271 6.63 0.96 -9.16
C SER A 271 5.73 0.50 -10.32
N ASN A 272 6.05 0.83 -11.56
CA ASN A 272 5.24 0.50 -12.75
C ASN A 272 5.84 -0.59 -13.65
N THR A 273 6.85 -1.33 -13.17
CA THR A 273 7.52 -2.39 -13.94
C THR A 273 7.80 -3.60 -13.05
N LEU A 274 7.80 -4.79 -13.64
CA LEU A 274 8.25 -6.00 -12.96
C LEU A 274 9.76 -6.16 -13.13
N ASP A 275 10.47 -6.41 -12.04
CA ASP A 275 11.87 -6.83 -12.10
C ASP A 275 11.99 -8.23 -12.76
N ASP A 276 13.14 -8.51 -13.39
CA ASP A 276 13.36 -9.78 -14.10
C ASP A 276 13.24 -11.01 -13.19
N SER A 277 13.48 -10.87 -11.88
CA SER A 277 13.28 -11.93 -10.90
C SER A 277 11.80 -12.30 -10.70
N VAL A 278 10.88 -11.35 -10.81
CA VAL A 278 9.43 -11.55 -10.72
C VAL A 278 8.88 -12.06 -12.06
N LYS A 279 9.43 -11.61 -13.19
CA LYS A 279 9.07 -12.07 -14.55
C LYS A 279 9.33 -13.55 -14.82
N VAL A 280 10.29 -14.16 -14.13
CA VAL A 280 10.61 -15.60 -14.28
C VAL A 280 9.48 -16.50 -13.74
N ALA A 281 8.75 -16.06 -12.73
CA ALA A 281 7.62 -16.80 -12.18
C ALA A 281 6.38 -16.82 -13.10
N GLU A 282 6.19 -15.77 -13.94
CA GLU A 282 5.04 -15.67 -14.86
C GLU A 282 5.31 -16.21 -16.28
N LYS A 283 6.56 -16.45 -16.66
CA LYS A 283 6.96 -16.86 -18.03
C LYS A 283 6.49 -18.25 -18.48
N GLN A 284 5.67 -18.94 -17.71
CA GLN A 284 5.08 -20.22 -18.17
C GLN A 284 3.84 -20.08 -19.07
N GLU A 285 3.27 -18.91 -19.33
CA GLU A 285 2.00 -18.81 -20.07
C GLU A 285 1.93 -17.95 -21.36
N THR A 286 2.87 -17.08 -21.72
CA THR A 286 2.69 -16.29 -22.97
C THR A 286 3.96 -15.99 -23.74
N GLY A 287 4.10 -16.59 -24.93
CA GLY A 287 5.08 -16.21 -25.94
C GLY A 287 4.52 -15.21 -26.94
N LYS A 288 5.00 -13.94 -26.91
CA LYS A 288 5.24 -13.06 -28.07
C LYS A 288 5.86 -11.75 -27.62
N LYS A 289 7.07 -11.44 -28.05
CA LYS A 289 7.77 -10.17 -27.76
C LYS A 289 7.24 -9.04 -28.65
N SER A 290 6.91 -7.89 -28.07
CA SER A 290 6.54 -6.65 -28.77
C SER A 290 7.80 -5.86 -29.20
N ILE A 291 7.73 -5.14 -30.34
CA ILE A 291 8.80 -4.27 -30.85
C ILE A 291 9.15 -3.13 -29.86
N ALA A 292 8.25 -2.77 -28.95
CA ALA A 292 8.46 -1.77 -27.88
C ALA A 292 9.44 -2.24 -26.79
N GLU A 293 9.78 -3.53 -26.72
CA GLU A 293 10.72 -4.11 -25.75
C GLU A 293 12.20 -3.96 -26.14
N ILE A 294 12.50 -3.42 -27.34
CA ILE A 294 13.87 -3.15 -27.75
C ILE A 294 14.38 -1.96 -26.92
N PRO A 295 15.50 -2.10 -26.15
CA PRO A 295 15.96 -1.09 -25.19
C PRO A 295 16.13 0.31 -25.77
N VAL A 296 16.55 0.42 -27.02
CA VAL A 296 16.71 1.70 -27.74
C VAL A 296 15.35 2.36 -28.04
N VAL A 297 14.35 1.57 -28.43
CA VAL A 297 12.99 2.06 -28.72
C VAL A 297 12.30 2.50 -27.42
N LYS A 298 12.48 1.74 -26.34
CA LYS A 298 11.99 2.06 -24.99
C LYS A 298 12.56 3.40 -24.51
N LYS A 299 13.86 3.63 -24.67
CA LYS A 299 14.54 4.88 -24.26
C LYS A 299 14.07 6.11 -25.06
N VAL A 300 13.82 5.96 -26.36
CA VAL A 300 13.30 7.03 -27.22
C VAL A 300 11.85 7.37 -26.88
N LEU A 301 11.00 6.35 -26.68
CA LEU A 301 9.59 6.53 -26.28
C LEU A 301 9.46 7.18 -24.90
N LEU A 302 10.31 6.79 -23.92
CA LEU A 302 10.36 7.42 -22.60
C LEU A 302 10.78 8.90 -22.70
N GLY A 303 11.78 9.21 -23.51
CA GLY A 303 12.23 10.60 -23.74
C GLY A 303 11.15 11.48 -24.37
N LEU A 304 10.35 10.90 -25.29
CA LEU A 304 9.23 11.60 -25.92
C LEU A 304 8.07 11.81 -24.92
N TYR A 305 7.76 10.79 -24.14
CA TYR A 305 6.74 10.84 -23.09
C TYR A 305 7.08 11.90 -22.03
N ASN A 306 8.31 11.91 -21.51
CA ASN A 306 8.75 12.90 -20.54
C ASN A 306 8.69 14.34 -21.10
N ARG A 307 9.06 14.54 -22.36
CA ARG A 307 8.92 15.85 -23.02
C ARG A 307 7.47 16.30 -23.16
N ILE A 308 6.57 15.41 -23.54
CA ILE A 308 5.14 15.71 -23.65
C ILE A 308 4.54 15.96 -22.26
N PHE A 309 4.94 15.18 -21.24
CA PHE A 309 4.51 15.32 -19.87
C PHE A 309 4.91 16.70 -19.30
N HIS A 310 6.19 17.10 -19.45
CA HIS A 310 6.66 18.42 -19.02
C HIS A 310 5.99 19.57 -19.77
N LEU A 311 5.71 19.42 -21.08
CA LEU A 311 4.98 20.43 -21.85
C LEU A 311 3.52 20.60 -21.43
N TYR A 312 2.90 19.56 -20.87
CA TYR A 312 1.49 19.57 -20.50
C TYR A 312 1.25 19.94 -19.02
N TYR A 313 2.18 19.59 -18.13
CA TYR A 313 2.02 19.73 -16.68
C TYR A 313 2.86 20.85 -16.05
N ASP A 314 3.99 21.28 -16.63
CA ASP A 314 4.79 22.42 -16.13
C ASP A 314 4.21 23.80 -16.50
N LYS A 315 3.10 23.84 -17.23
CA LYS A 315 2.41 25.08 -17.62
C LYS A 315 1.12 25.38 -16.84
N ARG A 316 0.93 24.75 -15.69
CA ARG A 316 -0.21 25.07 -14.81
C ARG A 316 0.20 25.41 -13.41
#